data_ea9f33dc5ebcda68d313c2353c97284f
#
_entry.id   ea9f33dc5ebcda68d313c2353c97284f
#
_cell.length_a   1.000
_cell.length_b   1.000
_cell.length_c   1.000
_cell.angle_alpha   90.00
_cell.angle_beta   90.00
_cell.angle_gamma   90.00
#
_symmetry.space_group_name_H-M   'P 1'
#
loop_
_entity.id
_entity.type
_entity.pdbx_description
1 polymer ?
#
loop_
_entity_poly.entity_id
_entity_poly.type
_entity_poly.pdbx_seq_one_letter_code
_entity_poly.pdbx_strand_id
1 'polypeptide(L)'
;MSNKDYLIQILKENKVFEKGDFTLASGKKSNYYVNMKKAITNPEILSTIAKLITDKISDDNIDKVAGPALGAVPIATAVSLESRIPLLMIRKEKKG
;
A
#
# COMPACT_ATOMS: atom_id res chain seq x y z
N MET A 1 7.29 2.07 -20.07
CA MET A 1 6.18 1.63 -19.22
C MET A 1 6.12 2.51 -18.01
N SER A 2 4.92 3.02 -17.68
CA SER A 2 4.76 3.83 -16.48
C SER A 2 4.83 2.98 -15.21
N ASN A 3 5.07 3.61 -14.07
CA ASN A 3 5.07 2.92 -12.79
C ASN A 3 3.72 2.28 -12.50
N LYS A 4 2.64 2.94 -12.94
CA LYS A 4 1.28 2.40 -12.78
C LYS A 4 1.10 1.09 -13.57
N ASP A 5 1.54 1.07 -14.82
CA ASP A 5 1.44 -0.13 -15.66
C ASP A 5 2.32 -1.25 -15.12
N TYR A 6 3.51 -0.90 -14.65
CA TYR A 6 4.41 -1.85 -14.04
C TYR A 6 3.82 -2.45 -12.76
N LEU A 7 3.18 -1.62 -11.92
CA LEU A 7 2.51 -2.10 -10.72
C LEU A 7 1.42 -3.12 -11.06
N ILE A 8 0.58 -2.80 -12.05
CA ILE A 8 -0.49 -3.71 -12.48
C ILE A 8 0.10 -5.04 -12.92
N GLN A 9 1.18 -4.99 -13.69
CA GLN A 9 1.85 -6.20 -14.17
C GLN A 9 2.36 -7.07 -13.03
N ILE A 10 3.09 -6.50 -12.07
CA ILE A 10 3.65 -7.28 -10.97
C ILE A 10 2.59 -7.78 -10.00
N LEU A 11 1.49 -7.06 -9.84
CA LEU A 11 0.35 -7.53 -9.05
C LEU A 11 -0.25 -8.79 -9.66
N LYS A 12 -0.40 -8.82 -10.99
CA LYS A 12 -0.91 -9.99 -11.69
C LYS A 12 0.05 -11.17 -11.63
N GLU A 13 1.33 -10.92 -11.86
CA GLU A 13 2.37 -11.95 -11.85
C GLU A 13 2.49 -12.64 -10.48
N ASN A 14 2.28 -11.89 -9.40
CA ASN A 14 2.38 -12.41 -8.04
C ASN A 14 1.05 -12.86 -7.48
N LYS A 15 0.01 -12.90 -8.31
CA LYS A 15 -1.34 -13.37 -7.93
C LYS A 15 -1.90 -12.63 -6.70
N VAL A 16 -1.61 -11.35 -6.62
CA VAL A 16 -2.17 -10.47 -5.59
C VAL A 16 -3.64 -10.22 -5.88
N PHE A 17 -3.97 -10.12 -7.17
CA PHE A 17 -5.33 -9.88 -7.65
C PHE A 17 -5.90 -11.19 -8.20
N GLU A 18 -7.00 -11.64 -7.61
CA GLU A 18 -7.65 -12.90 -8.01
C GLU A 18 -9.08 -12.63 -8.44
N LYS A 19 -9.51 -13.31 -9.53
CA LYS A 19 -10.90 -13.30 -9.99
C LYS A 19 -11.62 -14.53 -9.46
N GLY A 20 -12.89 -14.39 -9.13
CA GLY A 20 -13.71 -15.47 -8.63
C GLY A 20 -14.92 -14.95 -7.89
N ASP A 21 -15.58 -15.82 -7.14
CA ASP A 21 -16.71 -15.44 -6.30
C ASP A 21 -16.21 -15.30 -4.86
N PHE A 22 -16.22 -14.07 -4.36
CA PHE A 22 -15.74 -13.77 -3.02
C PHE A 22 -16.81 -13.05 -2.22
N THR A 23 -16.86 -13.34 -0.93
CA THR A 23 -17.70 -12.60 0.01
C THR A 23 -16.78 -11.74 0.87
N LEU A 24 -16.96 -10.43 0.80
CA LEU A 24 -16.14 -9.48 1.56
C LEU A 24 -16.55 -9.47 3.03
N ALA A 25 -15.69 -8.89 3.88
CA ALA A 25 -15.97 -8.76 5.31
C ALA A 25 -17.27 -7.99 5.58
N SER A 26 -17.65 -7.09 4.67
CA SER A 26 -18.90 -6.32 4.73
C SER A 26 -20.14 -7.14 4.39
N GLY A 27 -19.98 -8.40 3.95
CA GLY A 27 -21.06 -9.26 3.49
C GLY A 27 -21.39 -9.07 2.01
N LYS A 28 -20.83 -8.09 1.34
CA LYS A 28 -21.03 -7.88 -0.09
C LYS A 28 -20.26 -8.88 -0.90
N LYS A 29 -20.83 -9.30 -2.03
CA LYS A 29 -20.15 -10.19 -2.97
C LYS A 29 -19.30 -9.39 -3.95
N SER A 30 -18.15 -9.94 -4.29
CA SER A 30 -17.24 -9.36 -5.28
C SER A 30 -16.77 -10.44 -6.22
N ASN A 31 -16.53 -10.09 -7.48
CA ASN A 31 -15.97 -11.02 -8.46
C ASN A 31 -14.43 -10.95 -8.53
N TYR A 32 -13.83 -10.21 -7.60
CA TYR A 32 -12.37 -10.20 -7.46
C TYR A 32 -11.98 -10.00 -6.00
N TYR A 33 -10.73 -10.36 -5.70
CA TYR A 33 -10.14 -10.22 -4.38
C TYR A 33 -8.70 -9.74 -4.50
N VAL A 34 -8.32 -8.79 -3.65
CA VAL A 34 -6.94 -8.27 -3.60
C VAL A 34 -6.28 -8.75 -2.31
N ASN A 35 -5.21 -9.53 -2.45
CA ASN A 35 -4.47 -10.04 -1.29
C ASN A 35 -3.41 -9.02 -0.86
N MET A 36 -3.80 -8.11 0.02
CA MET A 36 -2.91 -7.04 0.48
C MET A 36 -1.69 -7.57 1.23
N LYS A 37 -1.82 -8.68 1.92
CA LYS A 37 -0.68 -9.28 2.63
C LYS A 37 0.42 -9.69 1.68
N LYS A 38 0.07 -10.26 0.52
CA LYS A 38 1.04 -10.57 -0.53
C LYS A 38 1.68 -9.31 -1.09
N ALA A 39 0.87 -8.25 -1.26
CA ALA A 39 1.35 -6.98 -1.80
C ALA A 39 2.37 -6.32 -0.88
N ILE A 40 2.01 -6.14 0.40
CA ILE A 40 2.87 -5.39 1.34
C ILE A 40 4.10 -6.16 1.80
N THR A 41 4.15 -7.47 1.60
CA THR A 41 5.32 -8.29 1.95
C THR A 41 6.24 -8.54 0.76
N ASN A 42 5.85 -8.10 -0.44
CA ASN A 42 6.68 -8.20 -1.64
C ASN A 42 7.45 -6.89 -1.82
N PRO A 43 8.79 -6.89 -1.76
CA PRO A 43 9.57 -5.65 -1.83
C PRO A 43 9.41 -4.90 -3.15
N GLU A 44 9.25 -5.61 -4.27
CA GLU A 44 9.06 -4.98 -5.58
C GLU A 44 7.72 -4.24 -5.63
N ILE A 45 6.66 -4.89 -5.17
CA ILE A 45 5.33 -4.30 -5.14
C ILE A 45 5.30 -3.10 -4.17
N LEU A 46 5.84 -3.29 -2.98
CA LEU A 46 5.86 -2.25 -1.95
C LEU A 46 6.65 -1.02 -2.43
N SER A 47 7.81 -1.24 -3.04
CA SER A 47 8.64 -0.17 -3.58
C SER A 47 7.91 0.61 -4.69
N THR A 48 7.24 -0.11 -5.59
CA THR A 48 6.52 0.51 -6.69
C THR A 48 5.33 1.34 -6.20
N ILE A 49 4.60 0.81 -5.21
CA ILE A 49 3.50 1.56 -4.56
C ILE A 49 4.05 2.84 -3.93
N ALA A 50 5.17 2.75 -3.24
CA ALA A 50 5.79 3.91 -2.59
C ALA A 50 6.19 4.99 -3.60
N LYS A 51 6.73 4.60 -4.74
CA LYS A 51 7.11 5.53 -5.81
C LYS A 51 5.88 6.24 -6.38
N LEU A 52 4.80 5.49 -6.63
CA LEU A 52 3.56 6.07 -7.15
C LEU A 52 2.96 7.08 -6.17
N ILE A 53 2.91 6.74 -4.89
CA ILE A 53 2.39 7.64 -3.87
C ILE A 53 3.28 8.88 -3.75
N THR A 54 4.59 8.69 -3.73
CA THR A 54 5.56 9.79 -3.64
C THR A 54 5.40 10.75 -4.81
N ASP A 55 5.26 10.24 -6.04
CA ASP A 55 5.05 11.07 -7.22
C ASP A 55 3.74 11.87 -7.10
N LYS A 56 2.70 11.24 -6.56
CA LYS A 56 1.40 11.86 -6.44
C LYS A 56 1.39 13.01 -5.44
N ILE A 57 2.20 12.94 -4.40
CA ILE A 57 2.27 13.96 -3.34
C ILE A 57 3.46 14.91 -3.50
N SER A 58 4.22 14.79 -4.58
CA SER A 58 5.47 15.56 -4.76
C SER A 58 5.27 17.07 -4.77
N ASP A 59 4.11 17.53 -5.25
CA ASP A 59 3.78 18.95 -5.29
C ASP A 59 3.03 19.43 -4.04
N ASP A 60 2.71 18.52 -3.13
CA ASP A 60 2.01 18.85 -1.90
C ASP A 60 3.02 19.17 -0.79
N ASN A 61 2.62 20.04 0.11
CA ASN A 61 3.46 20.44 1.22
C ASN A 61 3.22 19.51 2.42
N ILE A 62 3.80 18.30 2.35
CA ILE A 62 3.58 17.24 3.32
C ILE A 62 4.69 17.25 4.38
N ASP A 63 4.34 17.38 5.64
CA ASP A 63 5.29 17.40 6.75
C ASP A 63 5.59 15.99 7.29
N LYS A 64 4.59 15.11 7.31
CA LYS A 64 4.72 13.77 7.88
C LYS A 64 3.94 12.75 7.06
N VAL A 65 4.40 11.51 7.10
CA VAL A 65 3.71 10.37 6.51
C VAL A 65 3.33 9.42 7.64
N ALA A 66 2.10 8.94 7.64
CA ALA A 66 1.63 8.03 8.67
C ALA A 66 0.65 7.02 8.08
N GLY A 67 0.57 5.86 8.71
CA GLY A 67 -0.41 4.85 8.35
C GLY A 67 -0.92 4.15 9.60
N PRO A 68 -2.22 3.85 9.67
CA PRO A 68 -2.77 3.16 10.84
C PRO A 68 -2.20 1.76 10.98
N ALA A 69 -1.96 1.37 12.21
CA ALA A 69 -1.49 0.03 12.51
C ALA A 69 -2.61 -0.98 12.23
N LEU A 70 -2.29 -2.16 11.74
CA LEU A 70 -0.95 -2.60 11.40
C LEU A 70 -0.71 -2.56 9.89
N GLY A 71 -1.77 -2.73 9.09
CA GLY A 71 -1.69 -2.96 7.65
C GLY A 71 -1.05 -1.86 6.82
N ALA A 72 -1.26 -0.60 7.19
CA ALA A 72 -0.73 0.52 6.43
C ALA A 72 0.68 0.96 6.87
N VAL A 73 1.22 0.39 7.94
CA VAL A 73 2.56 0.76 8.43
C VAL A 73 3.66 0.45 7.41
N PRO A 74 3.70 -0.72 6.78
CA PRO A 74 4.73 -0.99 5.76
C PRO A 74 4.67 -0.01 4.60
N ILE A 75 3.46 0.35 4.14
CA ILE A 75 3.28 1.30 3.03
C ILE A 75 3.78 2.68 3.44
N ALA A 76 3.40 3.15 4.64
CA ALA A 76 3.83 4.44 5.15
C ALA A 76 5.35 4.50 5.32
N THR A 77 5.96 3.42 5.82
CA THR A 77 7.41 3.32 5.96
C THR A 77 8.10 3.41 4.59
N ALA A 78 7.59 2.69 3.61
CA ALA A 78 8.16 2.71 2.26
C ALA A 78 8.03 4.10 1.62
N VAL A 79 6.90 4.77 1.81
CA VAL A 79 6.70 6.14 1.30
C VAL A 79 7.65 7.11 2.00
N SER A 80 7.85 6.96 3.30
CA SER A 80 8.79 7.81 4.06
C SER A 80 10.21 7.67 3.52
N LEU A 81 10.65 6.44 3.25
CA LEU A 81 11.98 6.18 2.70
C LEU A 81 12.14 6.75 1.29
N GLU A 82 11.13 6.58 0.45
CA GLU A 82 11.17 7.05 -0.94
C GLU A 82 11.11 8.57 -1.04
N SER A 83 10.20 9.19 -0.27
CA SER A 83 9.96 10.63 -0.32
C SER A 83 10.91 11.44 0.55
N ARG A 84 11.57 10.80 1.52
CA ARG A 84 12.38 11.45 2.56
C ARG A 84 11.55 12.33 3.50
N ILE A 85 10.26 12.09 3.56
CA ILE A 85 9.35 12.75 4.50
C ILE A 85 9.32 11.93 5.79
N PRO A 86 9.47 12.56 6.98
CA PRO A 86 9.49 11.83 8.24
C PRO A 86 8.24 10.99 8.49
N LEU A 87 8.44 9.81 9.06
CA LEU A 87 7.37 8.89 9.41
C LEU A 87 6.83 9.25 10.80
N LEU A 88 5.50 9.36 10.89
CA LEU A 88 4.82 9.54 12.17
C LEU A 88 4.29 8.19 12.64
N MET A 89 4.68 7.80 13.86
CA MET A 89 4.22 6.55 14.46
C MET A 89 2.88 6.77 15.17
N ILE A 90 1.86 6.04 14.72
CA ILE A 90 0.53 6.09 15.31
C ILE A 90 0.31 4.83 16.12
N ARG A 91 -0.04 4.98 17.37
CA ARG A 91 -0.34 3.85 18.26
C ARG A 91 -1.83 3.57 18.26
N LYS A 92 -2.17 2.29 18.21
CA LYS A 92 -3.56 1.85 18.26
C LYS A 92 -4.14 2.07 19.66
N GLU A 93 -3.30 1.92 20.70
CA GLU A 93 -3.69 2.09 22.07
C GLU A 93 -2.90 3.21 22.72
N LYS A 94 -3.57 3.92 23.62
CA LYS A 94 -2.95 5.01 24.35
C LYS A 94 -1.86 4.46 25.25
N LYS A 95 -0.69 5.08 25.22
CA LYS A 95 0.39 4.72 26.13
C LYS A 95 -0.02 5.08 27.56
N GLY A 96 -0.20 4.06 28.36
CA GLY A 96 -0.66 4.21 29.73
C GLY A 96 0.30 4.90 30.65
#